data_998452b56ede7cec1944f24bc5023b84
#
_entry.id   998452b56ede7cec1944f24bc5023b84
#
_cell.length_a   1.000
_cell.length_b   1.000
_cell.length_c   1.000
_cell.angle_alpha   90.00
_cell.angle_beta   90.00
_cell.angle_gamma   90.00
#
_symmetry.space_group_name_H-M   'P 1'
#
loop_
_entity.id
_entity.type
_entity.pdbx_description
1 polymer ?
#
loop_
_entity_poly.entity_id
_entity_poly.type
_entity_poly.pdbx_seq_one_letter_code
_entity_poly.pdbx_strand_id
1 'polypeptide(L)'
;KRHGKRPCLVPYGVSSPLGAVGYASAIDEIFTQSRELDFRPTAIVYCSGSAATQAGLIVGAALAMPETRIVGIDIDAEPERVRADVIDYGHGAAAMLGTTLREADVEVVAGHAGPAYCVPHQATIDAIKIAGTLEALVLDPVYSGKGLAGLIALIHSGRWPKDSDIVFIHTGGA
;
A
#
# COMPACT_ATOMS: atom_id res chain seq x y z
N LYS A 1 -6.60 17.56 30.50
CA LYS A 1 -5.83 18.67 31.12
C LYS A 1 -5.63 18.54 32.63
N ARG A 2 -5.87 17.37 33.25
CA ARG A 2 -5.85 17.18 34.69
C ARG A 2 -4.45 17.27 35.37
N HIS A 3 -3.35 17.31 34.62
CA HIS A 3 -1.98 17.32 35.21
C HIS A 3 -1.01 18.26 34.50
N GLY A 4 -1.48 19.33 33.84
CA GLY A 4 -0.59 20.30 33.16
C GLY A 4 0.12 19.71 31.91
N LYS A 5 -0.12 18.45 31.58
CA LYS A 5 0.47 17.77 30.39
C LYS A 5 -0.29 18.17 29.12
N ARG A 6 0.44 18.41 28.06
CA ARG A 6 -0.13 18.61 26.71
C ARG A 6 -0.27 17.25 26.05
N PRO A 7 -1.49 16.77 25.75
CA PRO A 7 -1.65 15.54 24.99
C PRO A 7 -1.13 15.72 23.56
N CYS A 8 -0.44 14.71 23.03
CA CYS A 8 -0.15 14.57 21.62
C CYS A 8 -1.17 13.60 21.04
N LEU A 9 -1.98 14.07 20.09
CA LEU A 9 -2.91 13.22 19.37
C LEU A 9 -2.19 12.61 18.16
N VAL A 10 -2.05 11.30 18.16
CA VAL A 10 -1.56 10.54 17.02
C VAL A 10 -2.79 10.00 16.27
N PRO A 11 -3.02 10.38 14.99
CA PRO A 11 -4.14 9.87 14.24
C PRO A 11 -4.08 8.35 14.08
N TYR A 12 -5.23 7.72 13.84
CA TYR A 12 -5.30 6.30 13.51
C TYR A 12 -4.40 5.97 12.30
N GLY A 13 -3.58 4.90 12.40
CA GLY A 13 -2.61 4.54 11.37
C GLY A 13 -1.49 5.57 11.15
N VAL A 14 -1.30 6.53 12.07
CA VAL A 14 -0.38 7.68 11.90
C VAL A 14 -0.71 8.47 10.61
N SER A 15 -1.97 8.38 10.14
CA SER A 15 -2.43 8.93 8.86
C SER A 15 -2.33 10.44 8.85
N SER A 16 -1.30 10.93 8.18
CA SER A 16 -0.97 12.34 8.04
C SER A 16 0.11 12.50 6.95
N PRO A 17 0.32 13.72 6.42
CA PRO A 17 1.45 13.99 5.53
C PRO A 17 2.81 13.60 6.12
N LEU A 18 3.03 13.87 7.40
CA LEU A 18 4.27 13.48 8.09
C LEU A 18 4.43 11.96 8.20
N GLY A 19 3.34 11.24 8.51
CA GLY A 19 3.34 9.77 8.52
C GLY A 19 3.64 9.18 7.14
N ALA A 20 3.15 9.80 6.08
CA ALA A 20 3.42 9.40 4.70
C ALA A 20 4.92 9.53 4.34
N VAL A 21 5.62 10.57 4.81
CA VAL A 21 7.07 10.74 4.59
C VAL A 21 7.86 9.52 5.08
N GLY A 22 7.43 8.87 6.18
CA GLY A 22 8.08 7.65 6.66
C GLY A 22 8.04 6.51 5.63
N TYR A 23 6.96 6.38 4.86
CA TYR A 23 6.86 5.38 3.80
C TYR A 23 7.53 5.80 2.48
N ALA A 24 7.79 7.09 2.28
CA ALA A 24 8.59 7.52 1.14
C ALA A 24 10.02 6.96 1.22
N SER A 25 10.61 6.87 2.42
CA SER A 25 11.95 6.28 2.61
C SER A 25 11.97 4.76 2.41
N ALA A 26 10.85 4.05 2.56
CA ALA A 26 10.79 2.62 2.21
C ALA A 26 11.08 2.36 0.73
N ILE A 27 10.78 3.31 -0.14
CA ILE A 27 11.11 3.21 -1.58
C ILE A 27 12.62 3.23 -1.81
N ASP A 28 13.38 4.00 -1.05
CA ASP A 28 14.84 4.02 -1.16
C ASP A 28 15.44 2.65 -0.80
N GLU A 29 14.85 1.98 0.22
CA GLU A 29 15.24 0.62 0.59
C GLU A 29 14.89 -0.39 -0.52
N ILE A 30 13.67 -0.33 -1.06
CA ILE A 30 13.22 -1.19 -2.15
C ILE A 30 14.10 -0.96 -3.39
N PHE A 31 14.40 0.30 -3.72
CA PHE A 31 15.27 0.65 -4.84
C PHE A 31 16.67 0.03 -4.68
N THR A 32 17.26 0.17 -3.50
CA THR A 32 18.59 -0.36 -3.21
C THR A 32 18.59 -1.89 -3.30
N GLN A 33 17.66 -2.54 -2.61
CA GLN A 33 17.55 -4.00 -2.56
C GLN A 33 17.22 -4.61 -3.93
N SER A 34 16.35 -3.98 -4.70
CA SER A 34 16.02 -4.46 -6.05
C SER A 34 17.23 -4.44 -7.00
N ARG A 35 18.09 -3.42 -6.85
CA ARG A 35 19.35 -3.37 -7.62
C ARG A 35 20.36 -4.43 -7.17
N GLU A 36 20.46 -4.68 -5.88
CA GLU A 36 21.33 -5.73 -5.33
C GLU A 36 20.87 -7.12 -5.79
N LEU A 37 19.57 -7.33 -5.93
CA LEU A 37 18.96 -8.58 -6.38
C LEU A 37 18.76 -8.65 -7.91
N ASP A 38 19.23 -7.65 -8.65
CA ASP A 38 19.17 -7.54 -10.12
C ASP A 38 17.76 -7.68 -10.72
N PHE A 39 16.76 -6.98 -10.11
CA PHE A 39 15.43 -6.87 -10.69
C PHE A 39 14.91 -5.42 -10.65
N ARG A 40 13.85 -5.13 -11.43
CA ARG A 40 13.22 -3.81 -11.49
C ARG A 40 11.71 -3.93 -11.28
N PRO A 41 11.19 -3.50 -10.15
CA PRO A 41 9.75 -3.58 -9.90
C PRO A 41 8.95 -2.81 -10.96
N THR A 42 8.09 -3.52 -11.70
CA THR A 42 7.07 -2.93 -12.57
C THR A 42 5.98 -2.27 -11.73
N ALA A 43 5.62 -2.94 -10.63
CA ALA A 43 4.65 -2.41 -9.68
C ALA A 43 4.99 -2.83 -8.25
N ILE A 44 4.56 -2.00 -7.31
CA ILE A 44 4.52 -2.30 -5.88
C ILE A 44 3.05 -2.33 -5.48
N VAL A 45 2.60 -3.48 -4.96
CA VAL A 45 1.20 -3.72 -4.58
C VAL A 45 1.11 -3.94 -3.08
N TYR A 46 0.08 -3.39 -2.45
CA TYR A 46 -0.16 -3.58 -1.03
C TYR A 46 -1.64 -3.32 -0.66
N CYS A 47 -2.03 -3.63 0.58
CA CYS A 47 -3.36 -3.33 1.11
C CYS A 47 -3.47 -1.86 1.54
N SER A 48 -4.44 -1.11 1.00
CA SER A 48 -4.67 0.30 1.28
C SER A 48 -5.96 0.53 2.06
N GLY A 49 -5.86 1.13 3.24
CA GLY A 49 -7.00 1.49 4.09
C GLY A 49 -6.84 2.89 4.69
N SER A 50 -5.82 3.12 5.50
CA SER A 50 -5.56 4.42 6.16
C SER A 50 -4.84 5.46 5.28
N ALA A 51 -4.55 5.13 4.04
CA ALA A 51 -4.03 5.98 2.97
C ALA A 51 -2.57 6.48 3.09
N ALA A 52 -2.06 6.76 4.29
CA ALA A 52 -0.74 7.37 4.47
C ALA A 52 0.41 6.54 3.88
N THR A 53 0.33 5.21 3.98
CA THR A 53 1.30 4.30 3.37
C THR A 53 1.35 4.49 1.85
N GLN A 54 0.21 4.49 1.17
CA GLN A 54 0.14 4.67 -0.29
C GLN A 54 0.66 6.04 -0.70
N ALA A 55 0.25 7.07 0.01
CA ALA A 55 0.72 8.43 -0.23
C ALA A 55 2.25 8.52 -0.19
N GLY A 56 2.86 7.93 0.85
CA GLY A 56 4.32 7.90 0.99
C GLY A 56 5.01 7.10 -0.11
N LEU A 57 4.51 5.91 -0.43
CA LEU A 57 5.07 5.07 -1.50
C LEU A 57 5.01 5.78 -2.86
N ILE A 58 3.90 6.45 -3.20
CA ILE A 58 3.78 7.19 -4.48
C ILE A 58 4.78 8.35 -4.53
N VAL A 59 4.88 9.13 -3.45
CA VAL A 59 5.81 10.26 -3.39
C VAL A 59 7.27 9.81 -3.44
N GLY A 60 7.61 8.73 -2.72
CA GLY A 60 8.93 8.11 -2.78
C GLY A 60 9.25 7.55 -4.17
N ALA A 61 8.30 6.87 -4.80
CA ALA A 61 8.47 6.33 -6.15
C ALA A 61 8.69 7.45 -7.18
N ALA A 62 7.97 8.56 -7.07
CA ALA A 62 8.19 9.72 -7.95
C ALA A 62 9.62 10.28 -7.86
N LEU A 63 10.30 10.12 -6.73
CA LEU A 63 11.67 10.57 -6.52
C LEU A 63 12.72 9.55 -6.97
N ALA A 64 12.55 8.28 -6.64
CA ALA A 64 13.59 7.26 -6.79
C ALA A 64 13.28 6.20 -7.88
N MET A 65 12.00 5.91 -8.15
CA MET A 65 11.55 4.83 -9.04
C MET A 65 10.37 5.27 -9.92
N PRO A 66 10.49 6.33 -10.74
CA PRO A 66 9.35 6.97 -11.43
C PRO A 66 8.61 6.06 -12.42
N GLU A 67 9.25 4.97 -12.86
CA GLU A 67 8.64 3.98 -13.75
C GLU A 67 7.80 2.91 -13.00
N THR A 68 7.99 2.79 -11.68
CA THR A 68 7.31 1.80 -10.84
C THR A 68 5.91 2.28 -10.44
N ARG A 69 4.89 1.47 -10.70
CA ARG A 69 3.52 1.78 -10.32
C ARG A 69 3.24 1.40 -8.87
N ILE A 70 2.57 2.28 -8.13
CA ILE A 70 2.09 1.98 -6.77
C ILE A 70 0.59 1.67 -6.84
N VAL A 71 0.23 0.44 -6.48
CA VAL A 71 -1.15 -0.05 -6.56
C VAL A 71 -1.65 -0.39 -5.16
N GLY A 72 -2.62 0.37 -4.67
CA GLY A 72 -3.30 0.10 -3.41
C GLY A 72 -4.53 -0.78 -3.64
N ILE A 73 -4.62 -1.91 -2.95
CA ILE A 73 -5.84 -2.72 -2.92
C ILE A 73 -6.73 -2.21 -1.79
N ASP A 74 -7.89 -1.68 -2.13
CA ASP A 74 -8.86 -1.23 -1.12
C ASP A 74 -9.29 -2.37 -0.20
N ILE A 75 -9.16 -2.15 1.11
CA ILE A 75 -9.54 -3.11 2.14
C ILE A 75 -10.71 -2.64 3.00
N ASP A 76 -11.21 -1.43 2.74
CA ASP A 76 -12.15 -0.71 3.60
C ASP A 76 -13.58 -0.66 3.01
N ALA A 77 -13.73 -1.10 1.76
CA ALA A 77 -14.95 -0.99 0.95
C ALA A 77 -15.37 0.47 0.66
N GLU A 78 -14.40 1.39 0.73
CA GLU A 78 -14.60 2.83 0.47
C GLU A 78 -13.49 3.39 -0.44
N PRO A 79 -13.29 2.87 -1.66
CA PRO A 79 -12.12 3.17 -2.51
C PRO A 79 -12.01 4.67 -2.85
N GLU A 80 -13.12 5.36 -3.03
CA GLU A 80 -13.12 6.79 -3.33
C GLU A 80 -12.62 7.63 -2.14
N ARG A 81 -13.03 7.27 -0.92
CA ARG A 81 -12.53 7.90 0.30
C ARG A 81 -11.02 7.63 0.46
N VAL A 82 -10.62 6.37 0.33
CA VAL A 82 -9.19 5.99 0.43
C VAL A 82 -8.38 6.77 -0.61
N ARG A 83 -8.86 6.87 -1.85
CA ARG A 83 -8.20 7.63 -2.90
C ARG A 83 -8.08 9.12 -2.56
N ALA A 84 -9.13 9.74 -2.05
CA ALA A 84 -9.11 11.14 -1.64
C ALA A 84 -8.11 11.39 -0.51
N ASP A 85 -8.07 10.52 0.50
CA ASP A 85 -7.13 10.60 1.62
C ASP A 85 -5.67 10.41 1.14
N VAL A 86 -5.41 9.50 0.17
CA VAL A 86 -4.08 9.32 -0.44
C VAL A 86 -3.62 10.60 -1.15
N ILE A 87 -4.52 11.27 -1.87
CA ILE A 87 -4.23 12.52 -2.56
C ILE A 87 -3.88 13.62 -1.54
N ASP A 88 -4.70 13.78 -0.50
CA ASP A 88 -4.50 14.81 0.51
C ASP A 88 -3.17 14.64 1.24
N TYR A 89 -2.91 13.45 1.78
CA TYR A 89 -1.65 13.16 2.48
C TYR A 89 -0.45 13.20 1.53
N GLY A 90 -0.64 12.76 0.29
CA GLY A 90 0.40 12.77 -0.73
C GLY A 90 0.84 14.17 -1.14
N HIS A 91 -0.08 15.12 -1.31
CA HIS A 91 0.27 16.52 -1.56
C HIS A 91 1.08 17.12 -0.40
N GLY A 92 0.64 16.85 0.84
CA GLY A 92 1.37 17.32 2.02
C GLY A 92 2.77 16.71 2.14
N ALA A 93 2.91 15.40 1.92
CA ALA A 93 4.21 14.71 1.96
C ALA A 93 5.13 15.18 0.82
N ALA A 94 4.60 15.34 -0.39
CA ALA A 94 5.35 15.83 -1.54
C ALA A 94 5.90 17.25 -1.29
N ALA A 95 5.09 18.15 -0.72
CA ALA A 95 5.53 19.49 -0.34
C ALA A 95 6.67 19.45 0.69
N MET A 96 6.61 18.54 1.67
CA MET A 96 7.66 18.36 2.68
C MET A 96 8.97 17.82 2.08
N LEU A 97 8.90 17.03 1.01
CA LEU A 97 10.04 16.42 0.32
C LEU A 97 10.51 17.23 -0.91
N GLY A 98 9.92 18.40 -1.16
CA GLY A 98 10.32 19.28 -2.29
C GLY A 98 9.96 18.70 -3.66
N THR A 99 8.90 17.89 -3.76
CA THR A 99 8.40 17.32 -5.01
C THR A 99 6.90 17.58 -5.18
N THR A 100 6.26 16.96 -6.18
CA THR A 100 4.83 17.08 -6.44
C THR A 100 4.20 15.69 -6.60
N LEU A 101 2.98 15.54 -6.08
CA LEU A 101 2.14 14.38 -6.36
C LEU A 101 1.38 14.61 -7.67
N ARG A 102 1.36 13.63 -8.56
CA ARG A 102 0.43 13.58 -9.69
C ARG A 102 -0.77 12.71 -9.29
N GLU A 103 -1.95 13.28 -9.22
CA GLU A 103 -3.17 12.55 -8.83
C GLU A 103 -3.51 11.38 -9.76
N ALA A 104 -3.03 11.42 -11.02
CA ALA A 104 -3.16 10.33 -11.97
C ALA A 104 -2.36 9.07 -11.57
N ASP A 105 -1.36 9.20 -10.69
CA ASP A 105 -0.57 8.06 -10.19
C ASP A 105 -1.23 7.39 -8.98
N VAL A 106 -2.31 7.96 -8.45
CA VAL A 106 -3.05 7.39 -7.32
C VAL A 106 -4.03 6.34 -7.83
N GLU A 107 -3.66 5.08 -7.69
CA GLU A 107 -4.48 3.93 -8.05
C GLU A 107 -4.95 3.18 -6.80
N VAL A 108 -6.28 3.12 -6.59
CA VAL A 108 -6.94 2.33 -5.54
C VAL A 108 -7.86 1.34 -6.22
N VAL A 109 -7.55 0.06 -6.09
CA VAL A 109 -8.29 -1.03 -6.74
C VAL A 109 -9.40 -1.51 -5.81
N ALA A 110 -10.63 -1.37 -6.25
CA ALA A 110 -11.82 -1.80 -5.54
C ALA A 110 -12.14 -3.30 -5.73
N GLY A 111 -13.11 -3.81 -4.97
CA GLY A 111 -13.68 -5.14 -5.14
C GLY A 111 -13.00 -6.25 -4.34
N HIS A 112 -11.98 -5.93 -3.55
CA HIS A 112 -11.24 -6.90 -2.74
C HIS A 112 -11.43 -6.74 -1.23
N ALA A 113 -12.14 -5.70 -0.81
CA ALA A 113 -12.42 -5.42 0.61
C ALA A 113 -13.35 -6.45 1.27
N GLY A 114 -14.11 -7.23 0.47
CA GLY A 114 -15.18 -8.07 0.97
C GLY A 114 -16.44 -7.24 1.26
N PRO A 115 -17.40 -7.79 2.04
CA PRO A 115 -18.65 -7.10 2.33
C PRO A 115 -18.49 -5.84 3.18
N ALA A 116 -17.43 -5.80 4.02
CA ALA A 116 -17.12 -4.68 4.91
C ALA A 116 -15.70 -4.79 5.43
N TYR A 117 -15.23 -3.72 6.08
CA TYR A 117 -14.00 -3.75 6.88
C TYR A 117 -14.01 -4.93 7.87
N CYS A 118 -12.88 -5.59 8.07
CA CYS A 118 -12.70 -6.78 8.90
C CYS A 118 -13.49 -8.04 8.46
N VAL A 119 -14.29 -7.99 7.41
CA VAL A 119 -15.01 -9.18 6.91
C VAL A 119 -14.31 -9.73 5.67
N PRO A 120 -13.64 -10.90 5.76
CA PRO A 120 -13.00 -11.50 4.60
C PRO A 120 -14.04 -12.11 3.66
N HIS A 121 -13.71 -12.20 2.38
CA HIS A 121 -14.44 -13.00 1.39
C HIS A 121 -13.62 -14.23 1.00
N GLN A 122 -14.20 -15.14 0.21
CA GLN A 122 -13.55 -16.43 -0.09
C GLN A 122 -12.16 -16.25 -0.72
N ALA A 123 -11.99 -15.30 -1.66
CA ALA A 123 -10.68 -15.06 -2.28
C ALA A 123 -9.61 -14.61 -1.27
N THR A 124 -9.98 -13.88 -0.20
CA THR A 124 -9.06 -13.54 0.89
C THR A 124 -8.57 -14.80 1.61
N ILE A 125 -9.48 -15.72 1.92
CA ILE A 125 -9.14 -16.99 2.60
C ILE A 125 -8.25 -17.85 1.71
N ASP A 126 -8.53 -17.89 0.41
CA ASP A 126 -7.75 -18.67 -0.55
C ASP A 126 -6.34 -18.07 -0.72
N ALA A 127 -6.20 -16.75 -0.78
CA ALA A 127 -4.91 -16.07 -0.80
C ALA A 127 -4.06 -16.35 0.43
N ILE A 128 -4.67 -16.33 1.64
CA ILE A 128 -3.99 -16.68 2.89
C ILE A 128 -3.47 -18.13 2.85
N LYS A 129 -4.29 -19.07 2.37
CA LYS A 129 -3.90 -20.48 2.24
C LYS A 129 -2.76 -20.65 1.24
N ILE A 130 -2.83 -19.99 0.08
CA ILE A 130 -1.78 -20.03 -0.95
C ILE A 130 -0.46 -19.52 -0.36
N ALA A 131 -0.45 -18.35 0.27
CA ALA A 131 0.74 -17.76 0.87
C ALA A 131 1.34 -18.66 1.97
N GLY A 132 0.50 -19.19 2.85
CA GLY A 132 0.95 -20.07 3.92
C GLY A 132 1.49 -21.42 3.42
N THR A 133 0.86 -21.99 2.38
CA THR A 133 1.22 -23.31 1.87
C THR A 133 2.46 -23.29 0.98
N LEU A 134 2.58 -22.26 0.13
CA LEU A 134 3.65 -22.21 -0.87
C LEU A 134 4.89 -21.46 -0.35
N GLU A 135 4.71 -20.41 0.47
CA GLU A 135 5.77 -19.50 0.85
C GLU A 135 5.99 -19.41 2.38
N ALA A 136 5.20 -20.15 3.15
CA ALA A 136 5.20 -20.07 4.64
C ALA A 136 4.94 -18.64 5.17
N LEU A 137 4.24 -17.80 4.41
CA LEU A 137 3.88 -16.45 4.80
C LEU A 137 2.58 -16.45 5.60
N VAL A 138 2.60 -15.81 6.76
CA VAL A 138 1.42 -15.64 7.62
C VAL A 138 0.75 -14.32 7.29
N LEU A 139 -0.42 -14.39 6.64
CA LEU A 139 -1.24 -13.23 6.31
C LEU A 139 -2.48 -13.17 7.21
N ASP A 140 -2.97 -11.96 7.46
CA ASP A 140 -4.20 -11.72 8.20
C ASP A 140 -5.42 -11.57 7.26
N PRO A 141 -6.64 -11.80 7.74
CA PRO A 141 -7.84 -11.73 6.91
C PRO A 141 -8.38 -10.30 6.73
N VAL A 142 -7.81 -9.30 7.41
CA VAL A 142 -8.31 -7.91 7.39
C VAL A 142 -7.55 -7.06 6.37
N TYR A 143 -6.23 -7.21 6.32
CA TYR A 143 -5.32 -6.38 5.54
C TYR A 143 -4.58 -7.18 4.46
N SER A 144 -3.51 -7.88 4.86
CA SER A 144 -2.56 -8.51 3.94
C SER A 144 -3.19 -9.62 3.08
N GLY A 145 -4.13 -10.38 3.62
CA GLY A 145 -4.87 -11.39 2.85
C GLY A 145 -5.75 -10.79 1.77
N LYS A 146 -6.43 -9.65 2.04
CA LYS A 146 -7.20 -8.92 1.02
C LYS A 146 -6.28 -8.31 -0.05
N GLY A 147 -5.15 -7.74 0.39
CA GLY A 147 -4.14 -7.19 -0.51
C GLY A 147 -3.59 -8.24 -1.47
N LEU A 148 -3.22 -9.43 -0.96
CA LEU A 148 -2.74 -10.53 -1.80
C LEU A 148 -3.84 -11.09 -2.72
N ALA A 149 -5.08 -11.17 -2.25
CA ALA A 149 -6.20 -11.58 -3.09
C ALA A 149 -6.40 -10.63 -4.29
N GLY A 150 -6.27 -9.32 -4.05
CA GLY A 150 -6.29 -8.31 -5.09
C GLY A 150 -5.14 -8.46 -6.08
N LEU A 151 -3.91 -8.67 -5.59
CA LEU A 151 -2.76 -8.91 -6.45
C LEU A 151 -2.95 -10.14 -7.33
N ILE A 152 -3.39 -11.27 -6.77
CA ILE A 152 -3.66 -12.50 -7.52
C ILE A 152 -4.71 -12.23 -8.62
N ALA A 153 -5.78 -11.51 -8.31
CA ALA A 153 -6.82 -11.17 -9.28
C ALA A 153 -6.28 -10.28 -10.42
N LEU A 154 -5.44 -9.30 -10.10
CA LEU A 154 -4.79 -8.44 -11.10
C LEU A 154 -3.85 -9.23 -12.02
N ILE A 155 -3.07 -10.16 -11.47
CA ILE A 155 -2.20 -11.06 -12.27
C ILE A 155 -3.05 -11.93 -13.20
N HIS A 156 -4.11 -12.56 -12.71
CA HIS A 156 -4.99 -13.41 -13.50
C HIS A 156 -5.74 -12.63 -14.60
N SER A 157 -6.02 -11.35 -14.38
CA SER A 157 -6.62 -10.48 -15.40
C SER A 157 -5.66 -10.10 -16.53
N GLY A 158 -4.38 -10.46 -16.44
CA GLY A 158 -3.35 -10.06 -17.39
C GLY A 158 -2.94 -8.60 -17.28
N ARG A 159 -3.06 -8.00 -16.07
CA ARG A 159 -2.70 -6.61 -15.82
C ARG A 159 -1.26 -6.28 -16.21
N TRP A 160 -0.35 -7.22 -16.02
CA TRP A 160 1.06 -7.10 -16.34
C TRP A 160 1.53 -8.25 -17.25
N PRO A 161 2.56 -8.04 -18.08
CA PRO A 161 3.27 -9.11 -18.75
C PRO A 161 3.74 -10.21 -17.77
N LYS A 162 3.89 -11.45 -18.26
CA LYS A 162 4.24 -12.60 -17.41
C LYS A 162 5.64 -12.51 -16.78
N ASP A 163 6.52 -11.75 -17.40
CA ASP A 163 7.91 -11.50 -16.99
C ASP A 163 8.06 -10.23 -16.14
N SER A 164 6.96 -9.64 -15.69
CA SER A 164 7.02 -8.46 -14.82
C SER A 164 7.40 -8.81 -13.41
N ASP A 165 8.32 -8.04 -12.84
CA ASP A 165 8.65 -8.09 -11.42
C ASP A 165 7.64 -7.27 -10.62
N ILE A 166 6.92 -7.93 -9.71
CA ILE A 166 5.94 -7.31 -8.84
C ILE A 166 6.36 -7.48 -7.39
N VAL A 167 6.47 -6.37 -6.67
CA VAL A 167 6.73 -6.39 -5.23
C VAL A 167 5.39 -6.32 -4.48
N PHE A 168 5.17 -7.26 -3.58
CA PHE A 168 4.05 -7.19 -2.63
C PHE A 168 4.56 -6.78 -1.25
N ILE A 169 4.06 -5.65 -0.73
CA ILE A 169 4.41 -5.22 0.62
C ILE A 169 3.49 -5.88 1.63
N HIS A 170 4.06 -6.74 2.45
CA HIS A 170 3.42 -7.33 3.61
C HIS A 170 3.53 -6.36 4.80
N THR A 171 2.47 -5.59 5.05
CA THR A 171 2.45 -4.52 6.05
C THR A 171 2.26 -5.01 7.49
N GLY A 172 2.39 -6.30 7.73
CA GLY A 172 2.14 -6.95 9.01
C GLY A 172 0.86 -7.78 8.95
N GLY A 173 0.52 -8.36 10.07
CA GLY A 173 -0.61 -9.26 10.23
C GLY A 173 -0.20 -10.45 11.11
N ALA A 174 -1.11 -10.96 11.93
CA ALA A 174 -0.92 -12.11 12.81
C ALA A 174 -2.16 -12.98 12.78
#